data_22954fc096f9ed258667ebedbc44a18a
#
_entry.id   22954fc096f9ed258667ebedbc44a18a
#
_cell.length_a   1.000
_cell.length_b   1.000
_cell.length_c   1.000
_cell.angle_alpha   90.00
_cell.angle_beta   90.00
_cell.angle_gamma   90.00
#
_symmetry.space_group_name_H-M   'P 1'
#
loop_
_entity.id
_entity.type
_entity.pdbx_description
1 polymer ?
#
loop_
_entity_poly.entity_id
_entity_poly.type
_entity_poly.pdbx_seq_one_letter_code
_entity_poly.pdbx_strand_id
1 'polypeptide(L)'
;MRTASVPLKSVALPTEHGGWGFTLEPLLLGLLLSPGLPTLGLFLLGLLGFLARHPLKLLYQDLRRGKRYPRTDLALKVAGVYLVLALLGFLLAAFTARGPFLLPLLLALPLGAYMAWADAQNRARELFPEIGAALFMAAFAPAGVLAGGLPQEVALGSFLALALRDVAALYYARTQVLRARGLKPKRHPALLALWGSALLALLLTPARLHPYPDIPAHRPLAHAGTLTLFRPPVPARVVGWTQMGFGLLVVLSAALGYTLQGLPTALLGVPALHRLLGFALVALAFLAGVYLLVKRKVPRFARALLGLYDLNALLGLLYLAFAGKVLPHPLLALFGVALLHALIKRPHPWPGIGFFLLGLLLLWH
;
A
#
# COMPACT_ATOMS: atom_id res chain seq x y z
N MET A 1 -29.06 -19.99 27.53
CA MET A 1 -28.04 -18.92 27.49
C MET A 1 -27.68 -18.67 26.06
N ARG A 2 -28.01 -17.51 25.50
CA ARG A 2 -27.54 -17.10 24.17
C ARG A 2 -26.05 -16.79 24.30
N THR A 3 -25.20 -17.66 23.77
CA THR A 3 -23.76 -17.37 23.63
C THR A 3 -23.64 -16.12 22.75
N ALA A 4 -23.18 -15.01 23.33
CA ALA A 4 -22.96 -13.77 22.58
C ALA A 4 -22.01 -14.08 21.42
N SER A 5 -22.48 -13.90 20.19
CA SER A 5 -21.68 -14.14 18.98
C SER A 5 -20.53 -13.16 18.95
N VAL A 6 -19.30 -13.66 18.82
CA VAL A 6 -18.10 -12.82 18.70
C VAL A 6 -18.18 -12.05 17.36
N PRO A 7 -18.10 -10.71 17.34
CA PRO A 7 -18.16 -9.95 16.10
C PRO A 7 -16.97 -10.30 15.19
N LEU A 8 -17.23 -10.67 13.94
CA LEU A 8 -16.17 -11.01 12.97
C LEU A 8 -15.11 -9.91 12.84
N LYS A 9 -15.52 -8.64 12.84
CA LYS A 9 -14.63 -7.49 12.73
C LYS A 9 -13.56 -7.44 13.83
N SER A 10 -13.88 -7.89 15.04
CA SER A 10 -12.95 -7.85 16.18
C SER A 10 -11.84 -8.90 16.09
N VAL A 11 -11.99 -9.88 15.19
CA VAL A 11 -11.01 -10.95 14.96
C VAL A 11 -10.33 -10.80 13.62
N ALA A 12 -11.09 -10.37 12.58
CA ALA A 12 -10.59 -10.30 11.21
C ALA A 12 -9.72 -9.06 10.93
N LEU A 13 -9.98 -7.93 11.59
CA LEU A 13 -9.26 -6.69 11.30
C LEU A 13 -8.29 -6.31 12.42
N PRO A 14 -7.05 -5.91 12.07
CA PRO A 14 -6.13 -5.33 13.03
C PRO A 14 -6.74 -4.09 13.70
N THR A 15 -6.57 -3.95 15.00
CA THR A 15 -7.03 -2.80 15.77
C THR A 15 -6.11 -1.58 15.61
N GLU A 16 -4.96 -1.76 15.00
CA GLU A 16 -3.90 -0.77 14.85
C GLU A 16 -4.07 0.03 13.56
N HIS A 17 -4.36 1.34 13.68
CA HIS A 17 -4.57 2.21 12.53
C HIS A 17 -3.25 2.55 11.79
N GLY A 18 -2.12 2.60 12.50
CA GLY A 18 -0.81 2.97 11.92
C GLY A 18 -0.20 1.92 10.99
N GLY A 19 -0.50 0.63 11.20
CA GLY A 19 0.07 -0.46 10.38
C GLY A 19 -0.40 -0.48 8.93
N TRP A 20 -1.56 0.11 8.64
CA TRP A 20 -2.13 0.12 7.29
C TRP A 20 -1.27 0.90 6.28
N GLY A 21 -0.73 2.07 6.67
CA GLY A 21 0.15 2.85 5.80
C GLY A 21 1.39 2.06 5.42
N PHE A 22 2.13 1.58 6.42
CA PHE A 22 3.35 0.78 6.21
C PHE A 22 3.13 -0.53 5.46
N THR A 23 1.89 -1.04 5.42
CA THR A 23 1.55 -2.22 4.62
C THR A 23 1.14 -1.86 3.20
N LEU A 24 0.25 -0.89 3.03
CA LEU A 24 -0.31 -0.59 1.71
C LEU A 24 0.67 0.17 0.82
N GLU A 25 1.51 1.04 1.37
CA GLU A 25 2.46 1.84 0.60
C GLU A 25 3.43 1.00 -0.24
N PRO A 26 4.17 0.00 0.33
CA PRO A 26 5.06 -0.83 -0.47
C PRO A 26 4.32 -1.73 -1.45
N LEU A 27 3.16 -2.25 -1.08
CA LEU A 27 2.34 -3.08 -1.96
C LEU A 27 1.83 -2.28 -3.17
N LEU A 28 1.37 -1.05 -2.93
CA LEU A 28 0.94 -0.14 -3.98
C LEU A 28 2.11 0.31 -4.85
N LEU A 29 3.26 0.64 -4.25
CA LEU A 29 4.43 1.04 -5.03
C LEU A 29 4.89 -0.06 -5.97
N GLY A 30 5.03 -1.29 -5.49
CA GLY A 30 5.38 -2.44 -6.33
C GLY A 30 4.39 -2.63 -7.48
N LEU A 31 3.08 -2.52 -7.19
CA LEU A 31 2.02 -2.66 -8.17
C LEU A 31 2.02 -1.53 -9.22
N LEU A 32 2.30 -0.29 -8.81
CA LEU A 32 2.34 0.87 -9.70
C LEU A 32 3.59 0.90 -10.58
N LEU A 33 4.73 0.42 -10.07
CA LEU A 33 5.98 0.35 -10.84
C LEU A 33 5.96 -0.79 -11.85
N SER A 34 5.36 -1.90 -11.50
CA SER A 34 5.31 -3.11 -12.32
C SER A 34 3.93 -3.74 -12.25
N PRO A 35 2.91 -3.13 -12.87
CA PRO A 35 1.56 -3.68 -12.90
C PRO A 35 1.53 -5.04 -13.63
N GLY A 36 0.87 -6.03 -13.02
CA GLY A 36 0.74 -7.36 -13.59
C GLY A 36 0.36 -8.44 -12.56
N LEU A 37 0.19 -9.68 -13.05
CA LEU A 37 -0.18 -10.81 -12.20
C LEU A 37 0.84 -11.10 -11.09
N PRO A 38 2.16 -11.05 -11.33
CA PRO A 38 3.13 -11.33 -10.27
C PRO A 38 3.04 -10.32 -9.13
N THR A 39 2.90 -9.04 -9.44
CA THR A 39 2.75 -7.98 -8.43
C THR A 39 1.39 -8.00 -7.74
N LEU A 40 0.33 -8.38 -8.45
CA LEU A 40 -0.97 -8.65 -7.82
C LEU A 40 -0.88 -9.81 -6.83
N GLY A 41 -0.18 -10.89 -7.18
CA GLY A 41 0.09 -12.01 -6.29
C GLY A 41 0.84 -11.57 -5.02
N LEU A 42 1.87 -10.75 -5.16
CA LEU A 42 2.61 -10.19 -4.03
C LEU A 42 1.77 -9.21 -3.19
N PHE A 43 0.90 -8.43 -3.82
CA PHE A 43 -0.06 -7.58 -3.12
C PHE A 43 -1.00 -8.42 -2.23
N LEU A 44 -1.56 -9.49 -2.76
CA LEU A 44 -2.40 -10.41 -2.00
C LEU A 44 -1.62 -11.09 -0.88
N LEU A 45 -0.42 -11.59 -1.15
CA LEU A 45 0.45 -12.20 -0.14
C LEU A 45 0.72 -11.24 1.03
N GLY A 46 1.17 -10.02 0.74
CA GLY A 46 1.52 -9.03 1.75
C GLY A 46 0.30 -8.54 2.54
N LEU A 47 -0.79 -8.21 1.86
CA LEU A 47 -2.02 -7.73 2.51
C LEU A 47 -2.64 -8.83 3.40
N LEU A 48 -2.79 -10.04 2.88
CA LEU A 48 -3.42 -11.14 3.61
C LEU A 48 -2.51 -11.67 4.74
N GLY A 49 -1.19 -11.65 4.54
CA GLY A 49 -0.21 -11.92 5.59
C GLY A 49 -0.31 -10.91 6.74
N PHE A 50 -0.44 -9.62 6.42
CA PHE A 50 -0.69 -8.58 7.42
C PHE A 50 -2.02 -8.77 8.16
N LEU A 51 -3.09 -9.09 7.45
CA LEU A 51 -4.40 -9.36 8.05
C LEU A 51 -4.37 -10.63 8.92
N ALA A 52 -3.67 -11.68 8.51
CA ALA A 52 -3.52 -12.92 9.27
C ALA A 52 -2.81 -12.73 10.63
N ARG A 53 -1.96 -11.71 10.75
CA ARG A 53 -1.22 -11.43 12.00
C ARG A 53 -2.13 -11.30 13.20
N HIS A 54 -3.25 -10.59 13.09
CA HIS A 54 -4.15 -10.34 14.22
C HIS A 54 -4.84 -11.64 14.74
N PRO A 55 -5.54 -12.42 13.92
CA PRO A 55 -6.12 -13.68 14.38
C PRO A 55 -5.06 -14.70 14.80
N LEU A 56 -3.90 -14.76 14.17
CA LEU A 56 -2.79 -15.63 14.62
C LEU A 56 -2.29 -15.25 16.02
N LYS A 57 -2.17 -13.96 16.31
CA LYS A 57 -1.81 -13.48 17.65
C LYS A 57 -2.84 -13.88 18.71
N LEU A 58 -4.14 -13.73 18.41
CA LEU A 58 -5.21 -14.13 19.31
C LEU A 58 -5.16 -15.66 19.59
N LEU A 59 -5.00 -16.44 18.53
CA LEU A 59 -4.87 -17.90 18.60
C LEU A 59 -3.66 -18.30 19.48
N TYR A 60 -2.48 -17.73 19.21
CA TYR A 60 -1.28 -17.98 19.97
C TYR A 60 -1.46 -17.67 21.47
N GLN A 61 -2.03 -16.51 21.79
CA GLN A 61 -2.23 -16.08 23.18
C GLN A 61 -3.22 -16.95 23.94
N ASP A 62 -4.31 -17.39 23.30
CA ASP A 62 -5.31 -18.23 23.91
C ASP A 62 -4.77 -19.66 24.12
N LEU A 63 -4.08 -20.23 23.14
CA LEU A 63 -3.44 -21.54 23.24
C LEU A 63 -2.34 -21.58 24.32
N ARG A 64 -1.50 -20.53 24.38
CA ARG A 64 -0.46 -20.42 25.42
C ARG A 64 -1.03 -20.37 26.84
N ARG A 65 -2.27 -19.88 27.00
CA ARG A 65 -2.98 -19.85 28.29
C ARG A 65 -3.70 -21.18 28.61
N GLY A 66 -3.64 -22.17 27.71
CA GLY A 66 -4.36 -23.41 27.81
C GLY A 66 -5.89 -23.26 27.79
N LYS A 67 -6.40 -22.13 27.24
CA LYS A 67 -7.83 -21.80 27.22
C LYS A 67 -8.31 -21.65 25.80
N ARG A 68 -9.49 -22.20 25.51
CA ARG A 68 -10.18 -22.11 24.25
C ARG A 68 -11.48 -21.33 24.43
N TYR A 69 -11.60 -20.23 23.69
CA TYR A 69 -12.76 -19.34 23.74
C TYR A 69 -13.49 -19.39 22.38
N PRO A 70 -14.77 -18.95 22.28
CA PRO A 70 -15.46 -18.82 20.99
C PRO A 70 -14.68 -17.97 19.96
N ARG A 71 -13.94 -16.97 20.43
CA ARG A 71 -13.06 -16.14 19.56
C ARG A 71 -11.86 -16.94 19.03
N THR A 72 -11.38 -17.95 19.74
CA THR A 72 -10.23 -18.78 19.32
C THR A 72 -10.59 -19.60 18.09
N ASP A 73 -11.78 -20.19 18.06
CA ASP A 73 -12.27 -20.96 16.92
C ASP A 73 -12.52 -20.05 15.69
N LEU A 74 -13.07 -18.86 15.94
CA LEU A 74 -13.23 -17.86 14.89
C LEU A 74 -11.88 -17.37 14.36
N ALA A 75 -10.90 -17.14 15.25
CA ALA A 75 -9.56 -16.71 14.87
C ALA A 75 -8.84 -17.78 14.02
N LEU A 76 -8.99 -19.06 14.36
CA LEU A 76 -8.44 -20.17 13.56
C LEU A 76 -9.03 -20.17 12.13
N LYS A 77 -10.36 -20.05 12.00
CA LYS A 77 -11.03 -20.01 10.70
C LYS A 77 -10.58 -18.81 9.86
N VAL A 78 -10.56 -17.62 10.46
CA VAL A 78 -10.16 -16.37 9.77
C VAL A 78 -8.69 -16.43 9.36
N ALA A 79 -7.80 -16.87 10.27
CA ALA A 79 -6.39 -17.06 9.95
C ALA A 79 -6.20 -18.08 8.82
N GLY A 80 -6.92 -19.19 8.85
CA GLY A 80 -6.88 -20.22 7.79
C GLY A 80 -7.27 -19.64 6.43
N VAL A 81 -8.37 -18.88 6.36
CA VAL A 81 -8.79 -18.23 5.09
C VAL A 81 -7.71 -17.25 4.60
N TYR A 82 -7.19 -16.38 5.46
CA TYR A 82 -6.17 -15.43 5.08
C TYR A 82 -4.88 -16.11 4.61
N LEU A 83 -4.44 -17.17 5.29
CA LEU A 83 -3.22 -17.90 4.90
C LEU A 83 -3.40 -18.67 3.60
N VAL A 84 -4.57 -19.27 3.35
CA VAL A 84 -4.85 -19.94 2.07
C VAL A 84 -4.85 -18.93 0.94
N LEU A 85 -5.51 -17.79 1.09
CA LEU A 85 -5.53 -16.75 0.07
C LEU A 85 -4.15 -16.10 -0.11
N ALA A 86 -3.36 -15.94 0.96
CA ALA A 86 -1.97 -15.46 0.88
C ALA A 86 -1.09 -16.47 0.11
N LEU A 87 -1.26 -17.77 0.35
CA LEU A 87 -0.57 -18.82 -0.39
C LEU A 87 -0.95 -18.80 -1.89
N LEU A 88 -2.21 -18.63 -2.21
CA LEU A 88 -2.64 -18.48 -3.61
C LEU A 88 -2.00 -17.24 -4.25
N GLY A 89 -1.90 -16.12 -3.52
CA GLY A 89 -1.16 -14.94 -3.95
C GLY A 89 0.32 -15.23 -4.19
N PHE A 90 0.96 -15.96 -3.27
CA PHE A 90 2.34 -16.39 -3.43
C PHE A 90 2.53 -17.29 -4.66
N LEU A 91 1.68 -18.28 -4.86
CA LEU A 91 1.74 -19.17 -6.01
C LEU A 91 1.53 -18.38 -7.32
N LEU A 92 0.55 -17.45 -7.34
CA LEU A 92 0.36 -16.58 -8.49
C LEU A 92 1.63 -15.80 -8.82
N ALA A 93 2.28 -15.18 -7.82
CA ALA A 93 3.55 -14.49 -8.02
C ALA A 93 4.65 -15.45 -8.50
N ALA A 94 4.79 -16.62 -7.87
CA ALA A 94 5.85 -17.59 -8.19
C ALA A 94 5.76 -18.14 -9.61
N PHE A 95 4.54 -18.40 -10.11
CA PHE A 95 4.34 -18.92 -11.47
C PHE A 95 4.37 -17.85 -12.57
N THR A 96 4.22 -16.57 -12.21
CA THR A 96 4.14 -15.48 -13.20
C THR A 96 5.31 -14.50 -13.12
N ALA A 97 6.18 -14.59 -12.11
CA ALA A 97 7.32 -13.71 -11.95
C ALA A 97 8.37 -13.91 -13.06
N ARG A 98 8.96 -12.78 -13.46
CA ARG A 98 10.00 -12.70 -14.50
C ARG A 98 11.41 -12.51 -13.92
N GLY A 99 11.53 -12.34 -12.61
CA GLY A 99 12.81 -12.12 -11.93
C GLY A 99 12.82 -12.57 -10.48
N PRO A 100 13.92 -12.42 -9.75
CA PRO A 100 14.18 -13.02 -8.44
C PRO A 100 13.47 -12.29 -7.29
N PHE A 101 12.15 -12.24 -7.31
CA PHE A 101 11.32 -11.51 -6.35
C PHE A 101 11.44 -11.97 -4.91
N LEU A 102 11.87 -13.21 -4.67
CA LEU A 102 12.06 -13.74 -3.33
C LEU A 102 13.25 -13.11 -2.62
N LEU A 103 14.25 -12.64 -3.34
CA LEU A 103 15.49 -12.13 -2.75
C LEU A 103 15.25 -11.00 -1.73
N PRO A 104 14.51 -9.91 -2.04
CA PRO A 104 14.22 -8.87 -1.06
C PRO A 104 13.47 -9.38 0.15
N LEU A 105 12.51 -10.29 -0.04
CA LEU A 105 11.70 -10.85 1.03
C LEU A 105 12.53 -11.74 1.97
N LEU A 106 13.43 -12.57 1.42
CA LEU A 106 14.34 -13.41 2.21
C LEU A 106 15.34 -12.56 3.00
N LEU A 107 15.87 -11.51 2.40
CA LEU A 107 16.77 -10.58 3.09
C LEU A 107 16.07 -9.84 4.24
N ALA A 108 14.79 -9.50 4.08
CA ALA A 108 13.99 -8.84 5.12
C ALA A 108 13.36 -9.82 6.13
N LEU A 109 13.39 -11.13 5.87
CA LEU A 109 12.76 -12.15 6.73
C LEU A 109 13.19 -12.09 8.21
N PRO A 110 14.47 -11.85 8.55
CA PRO A 110 14.87 -11.71 9.95
C PRO A 110 14.16 -10.56 10.67
N LEU A 111 13.87 -9.45 9.98
CA LEU A 111 13.11 -8.32 10.54
C LEU A 111 11.65 -8.69 10.79
N GLY A 112 11.04 -9.41 9.85
CA GLY A 112 9.70 -9.95 10.00
C GLY A 112 9.59 -10.95 11.15
N ALA A 113 10.57 -11.85 11.28
CA ALA A 113 10.65 -12.82 12.39
C ALA A 113 10.82 -12.11 13.74
N TYR A 114 11.71 -11.12 13.83
CA TYR A 114 11.89 -10.29 15.02
C TYR A 114 10.59 -9.59 15.42
N MET A 115 9.88 -8.99 14.46
CA MET A 115 8.59 -8.35 14.72
C MET A 115 7.56 -9.36 15.22
N ALA A 116 7.44 -10.54 14.59
CA ALA A 116 6.51 -11.58 15.00
C ALA A 116 6.80 -12.08 16.43
N TRP A 117 8.07 -12.27 16.77
CA TRP A 117 8.50 -12.60 18.12
C TRP A 117 8.14 -11.51 19.14
N ALA A 118 8.41 -10.23 18.82
CA ALA A 118 8.05 -9.12 19.68
C ALA A 118 6.53 -8.99 19.84
N ASP A 119 5.76 -9.23 18.78
CA ASP A 119 4.29 -9.20 18.82
C ASP A 119 3.71 -10.32 19.70
N ALA A 120 4.28 -11.52 19.65
CA ALA A 120 3.91 -12.62 20.52
C ALA A 120 4.12 -12.28 22.02
N GLN A 121 5.09 -11.41 22.31
CA GLN A 121 5.36 -10.91 23.67
C GLN A 121 4.64 -9.61 24.02
N ASN A 122 3.72 -9.12 23.18
CA ASN A 122 3.04 -7.82 23.31
C ASN A 122 3.97 -6.60 23.30
N ARG A 123 5.16 -6.73 22.68
CA ARG A 123 6.17 -5.67 22.54
C ARG A 123 6.18 -5.05 21.14
N ALA A 124 5.23 -5.37 20.27
CA ALA A 124 5.15 -4.90 18.88
C ALA A 124 5.14 -3.37 18.74
N ARG A 125 4.73 -2.65 19.79
CA ARG A 125 4.68 -1.17 19.81
C ARG A 125 5.96 -0.51 20.32
N GLU A 126 7.01 -1.28 20.56
CA GLU A 126 8.34 -0.71 20.80
C GLU A 126 8.93 -0.22 19.47
N LEU A 127 9.85 0.75 19.53
CA LEU A 127 10.36 1.41 18.34
C LEU A 127 11.06 0.45 17.36
N PHE A 128 11.93 -0.42 17.87
CA PHE A 128 12.68 -1.34 17.00
C PHE A 128 11.81 -2.41 16.33
N PRO A 129 10.85 -3.08 17.02
CA PRO A 129 9.88 -3.94 16.36
C PRO A 129 9.04 -3.21 15.30
N GLU A 130 8.62 -1.96 15.55
CA GLU A 130 7.87 -1.16 14.58
C GLU A 130 8.73 -0.85 13.34
N ILE A 131 10.00 -0.47 13.52
CA ILE A 131 10.96 -0.26 12.41
C ILE A 131 11.16 -1.58 11.65
N GLY A 132 11.39 -2.69 12.35
CA GLY A 132 11.55 -4.00 11.72
C GLY A 132 10.35 -4.41 10.88
N ALA A 133 9.14 -4.18 11.41
CA ALA A 133 7.89 -4.44 10.68
C ALA A 133 7.77 -3.57 9.41
N ALA A 134 8.05 -2.28 9.51
CA ALA A 134 7.97 -1.35 8.39
C ALA A 134 8.99 -1.71 7.29
N LEU A 135 10.24 -1.99 7.66
CA LEU A 135 11.29 -2.39 6.71
C LEU A 135 11.01 -3.76 6.08
N PHE A 136 10.44 -4.72 6.83
CA PHE A 136 9.99 -5.99 6.27
C PHE A 136 8.89 -5.77 5.22
N MET A 137 7.91 -4.93 5.52
CA MET A 137 6.86 -4.60 4.55
C MET A 137 7.41 -3.81 3.37
N ALA A 138 8.35 -2.88 3.58
CA ALA A 138 9.00 -2.13 2.51
C ALA A 138 9.68 -3.04 1.47
N ALA A 139 10.12 -4.26 1.85
CA ALA A 139 10.70 -5.23 0.94
C ALA A 139 9.73 -5.79 -0.12
N PHE A 140 8.42 -5.62 0.06
CA PHE A 140 7.44 -6.00 -0.96
C PHE A 140 7.48 -5.11 -2.21
N ALA A 141 7.89 -3.84 -2.10
CA ALA A 141 8.05 -2.97 -3.26
C ALA A 141 9.16 -3.47 -4.20
N PRO A 142 10.42 -3.68 -3.76
CA PRO A 142 11.45 -4.27 -4.61
C PRO A 142 11.11 -5.69 -5.08
N ALA A 143 10.40 -6.48 -4.27
CA ALA A 143 9.92 -7.78 -4.70
C ALA A 143 8.96 -7.66 -5.90
N GLY A 144 8.03 -6.70 -5.87
CA GLY A 144 7.14 -6.40 -6.99
C GLY A 144 7.88 -5.94 -8.24
N VAL A 145 8.86 -5.05 -8.08
CA VAL A 145 9.71 -4.56 -9.16
C VAL A 145 10.45 -5.72 -9.85
N LEU A 146 11.11 -6.58 -9.07
CA LEU A 146 11.84 -7.73 -9.60
C LEU A 146 10.89 -8.79 -10.19
N ALA A 147 9.73 -9.01 -9.57
CA ALA A 147 8.73 -9.94 -10.11
C ALA A 147 8.26 -9.54 -11.51
N GLY A 148 8.20 -8.25 -11.79
CA GLY A 148 7.89 -7.72 -13.12
C GLY A 148 9.05 -7.74 -14.12
N GLY A 149 10.25 -8.10 -13.67
CA GLY A 149 11.45 -8.13 -14.52
C GLY A 149 12.12 -6.77 -14.71
N LEU A 150 11.81 -5.79 -13.84
CA LEU A 150 12.47 -4.48 -13.86
C LEU A 150 13.88 -4.54 -13.25
N PRO A 151 14.76 -3.55 -13.57
CA PRO A 151 16.15 -3.51 -13.10
C PRO A 151 16.29 -3.49 -11.57
N GLN A 152 17.42 -4.03 -11.08
CA GLN A 152 17.72 -4.08 -9.65
C GLN A 152 17.88 -2.68 -9.02
N GLU A 153 18.33 -1.71 -9.79
CA GLU A 153 18.45 -0.31 -9.37
C GLU A 153 17.08 0.28 -9.03
N VAL A 154 16.05 -0.04 -9.80
CA VAL A 154 14.66 0.36 -9.54
C VAL A 154 14.16 -0.32 -8.27
N ALA A 155 14.48 -1.60 -8.09
CA ALA A 155 14.13 -2.34 -6.89
C ALA A 155 14.78 -1.74 -5.64
N LEU A 156 16.10 -1.49 -5.68
CA LEU A 156 16.82 -0.87 -4.58
C LEU A 156 16.29 0.54 -4.28
N GLY A 157 16.07 1.35 -5.32
CA GLY A 157 15.50 2.69 -5.18
C GLY A 157 14.13 2.69 -4.52
N SER A 158 13.24 1.76 -4.92
CA SER A 158 11.92 1.62 -4.32
C SER A 158 11.97 1.24 -2.84
N PHE A 159 12.89 0.35 -2.46
CA PHE A 159 13.12 0.00 -1.05
C PHE A 159 13.65 1.20 -0.24
N LEU A 160 14.69 1.87 -0.74
CA LEU A 160 15.31 3.00 -0.03
C LEU A 160 14.33 4.17 0.16
N ALA A 161 13.52 4.46 -0.85
CA ALA A 161 12.48 5.50 -0.77
C ALA A 161 11.52 5.25 0.41
N LEU A 162 11.01 4.02 0.53
CA LEU A 162 10.10 3.64 1.59
C LEU A 162 10.81 3.52 2.94
N ALA A 163 11.98 2.88 3.00
CA ALA A 163 12.73 2.69 4.24
C ALA A 163 13.09 4.03 4.90
N LEU A 164 13.59 5.00 4.12
CA LEU A 164 13.91 6.35 4.61
C LEU A 164 12.64 7.07 5.11
N ARG A 165 11.56 6.98 4.36
CA ARG A 165 10.28 7.56 4.74
C ARG A 165 9.72 6.91 6.00
N ASP A 166 9.75 5.57 6.10
CA ASP A 166 9.14 4.83 7.20
C ASP A 166 9.87 5.09 8.53
N VAL A 167 11.19 5.09 8.52
CA VAL A 167 11.99 5.43 9.71
C VAL A 167 11.67 6.86 10.17
N ALA A 168 11.63 7.83 9.25
CA ALA A 168 11.30 9.21 9.57
C ALA A 168 9.89 9.34 10.16
N ALA A 169 8.91 8.66 9.54
CA ALA A 169 7.51 8.67 9.97
C ALA A 169 7.32 8.05 11.36
N LEU A 170 8.01 6.95 11.66
CA LEU A 170 7.92 6.27 12.96
C LEU A 170 8.45 7.15 14.10
N TYR A 171 9.63 7.75 13.93
CA TYR A 171 10.18 8.67 14.93
C TYR A 171 9.28 9.91 15.14
N TYR A 172 8.78 10.48 14.05
CA TYR A 172 7.87 11.60 14.09
C TYR A 172 6.55 11.24 14.78
N ALA A 173 5.85 10.19 14.31
CA ALA A 173 4.57 9.79 14.84
C ALA A 173 4.64 9.42 16.33
N ARG A 174 5.68 8.67 16.73
CA ARG A 174 5.93 8.34 18.14
C ARG A 174 6.10 9.59 18.99
N THR A 175 6.89 10.56 18.54
CA THR A 175 7.09 11.82 19.25
C THR A 175 5.78 12.58 19.41
N GLN A 176 4.98 12.68 18.35
CA GLN A 176 3.67 13.36 18.38
C GLN A 176 2.66 12.67 19.30
N VAL A 177 2.58 11.33 19.23
CA VAL A 177 1.69 10.55 20.10
C VAL A 177 2.05 10.71 21.59
N LEU A 178 3.35 10.69 21.92
CA LEU A 178 3.79 10.93 23.30
C LEU A 178 3.44 12.35 23.77
N ARG A 179 3.63 13.36 22.92
CA ARG A 179 3.24 14.74 23.20
C ARG A 179 1.72 14.90 23.39
N ALA A 180 0.91 14.23 22.56
CA ALA A 180 -0.54 14.23 22.67
C ALA A 180 -1.04 13.59 23.98
N ARG A 181 -0.21 12.74 24.61
CA ARG A 181 -0.45 12.17 25.94
C ARG A 181 0.06 13.04 27.10
N GLY A 182 0.49 14.28 26.81
CA GLY A 182 1.03 15.20 27.83
C GLY A 182 2.49 14.95 28.22
N LEU A 183 3.16 13.96 27.59
CA LEU A 183 4.56 13.69 27.84
C LEU A 183 5.45 14.69 27.09
N LYS A 184 6.69 14.87 27.58
CA LYS A 184 7.69 15.80 26.99
C LYS A 184 8.86 15.00 26.35
N PRO A 185 8.62 14.27 25.25
CA PRO A 185 9.71 13.51 24.61
C PRO A 185 10.74 14.45 23.99
N LYS A 186 12.00 14.00 23.93
CA LYS A 186 13.04 14.68 23.17
C LYS A 186 12.66 14.73 21.70
N ARG A 187 12.76 15.90 21.06
CA ARG A 187 12.36 16.10 19.63
C ARG A 187 13.50 15.80 18.65
N HIS A 188 14.76 15.88 19.12
CA HIS A 188 15.92 15.71 18.24
C HIS A 188 15.98 14.35 17.51
N PRO A 189 15.56 13.18 18.07
CA PRO A 189 15.59 11.95 17.27
C PRO A 189 14.62 12.01 16.07
N ALA A 190 13.44 12.63 16.25
CA ALA A 190 12.50 12.82 15.15
C ALA A 190 13.03 13.82 14.10
N LEU A 191 13.67 14.91 14.53
CA LEU A 191 14.29 15.87 13.62
C LEU A 191 15.43 15.24 12.84
N LEU A 192 16.31 14.48 13.51
CA LEU A 192 17.41 13.77 12.86
C LEU A 192 16.87 12.73 11.85
N ALA A 193 15.84 11.99 12.20
CA ALA A 193 15.23 11.04 11.27
C ALA A 193 14.61 11.73 10.05
N LEU A 194 13.88 12.83 10.23
CA LEU A 194 13.25 13.59 9.15
C LEU A 194 14.29 14.20 8.19
N TRP A 195 15.26 14.95 8.73
CA TRP A 195 16.25 15.63 7.90
C TRP A 195 17.32 14.70 7.39
N GLY A 196 17.72 13.68 8.18
CA GLY A 196 18.62 12.63 7.76
C GLY A 196 18.07 11.83 6.58
N SER A 197 16.79 11.47 6.63
CA SER A 197 16.12 10.81 5.50
C SER A 197 16.04 11.69 4.25
N ALA A 198 15.73 12.98 4.41
CA ALA A 198 15.72 13.94 3.30
C ALA A 198 17.11 14.15 2.68
N LEU A 199 18.15 14.22 3.51
CA LEU A 199 19.53 14.34 3.06
C LEU A 199 20.00 13.07 2.34
N LEU A 200 19.74 11.90 2.91
CA LEU A 200 20.11 10.62 2.30
C LEU A 200 19.38 10.43 0.96
N ALA A 201 18.08 10.75 0.89
CA ALA A 201 17.34 10.71 -0.36
C ALA A 201 17.97 11.63 -1.42
N LEU A 202 18.39 12.85 -1.04
CA LEU A 202 19.08 13.77 -1.92
C LEU A 202 20.44 13.24 -2.39
N LEU A 203 21.25 12.67 -1.49
CA LEU A 203 22.57 12.14 -1.81
C LEU A 203 22.53 10.89 -2.68
N LEU A 204 21.50 10.06 -2.55
CA LEU A 204 21.32 8.85 -3.34
C LEU A 204 20.77 9.12 -4.75
N THR A 205 20.17 10.30 -4.99
CA THR A 205 19.66 10.70 -6.30
C THR A 205 20.74 10.72 -7.41
N PRO A 206 21.96 11.31 -7.22
CA PRO A 206 22.99 11.34 -8.24
C PRO A 206 23.67 10.00 -8.49
N ALA A 207 23.63 9.06 -7.53
CA ALA A 207 24.34 7.79 -7.60
C ALA A 207 23.70 6.74 -8.51
N ARG A 208 22.67 7.11 -9.30
CA ARG A 208 21.84 6.17 -10.11
C ARG A 208 21.20 5.03 -9.29
N LEU A 209 21.37 5.03 -7.99
CA LEU A 209 20.67 4.12 -7.07
C LEU A 209 19.19 4.48 -6.92
N HIS A 210 18.85 5.68 -7.37
CA HIS A 210 17.52 6.23 -7.41
C HIS A 210 17.16 6.55 -8.86
N PRO A 211 16.42 5.71 -9.55
CA PRO A 211 15.96 5.99 -10.91
C PRO A 211 14.93 7.13 -10.96
N TYR A 212 14.66 7.78 -9.85
CA TYR A 212 13.67 8.83 -9.71
C TYR A 212 14.37 10.20 -9.66
N PRO A 213 14.17 11.07 -10.66
CA PRO A 213 14.58 12.45 -10.55
C PRO A 213 13.81 13.07 -9.38
N ASP A 214 14.55 13.48 -8.36
CA ASP A 214 14.03 14.09 -7.14
C ASP A 214 12.86 13.34 -6.50
N ILE A 215 13.09 12.72 -5.36
CA ILE A 215 11.98 12.40 -4.48
C ILE A 215 11.63 13.72 -3.77
N PRO A 216 10.81 14.59 -4.40
CA PRO A 216 10.49 15.88 -3.82
C PRO A 216 9.69 15.73 -2.53
N ALA A 217 9.18 14.52 -2.27
CA ALA A 217 8.33 14.23 -1.13
C ALA A 217 9.08 14.18 0.22
N HIS A 218 10.37 13.84 0.25
CA HIS A 218 11.11 13.76 1.53
C HIS A 218 11.41 15.16 2.12
N ARG A 219 11.70 16.16 1.30
CA ARG A 219 11.92 17.54 1.76
C ARG A 219 10.64 18.19 2.34
N PRO A 220 9.50 18.21 1.63
CA PRO A 220 8.25 18.69 2.20
C PRO A 220 7.84 17.94 3.46
N LEU A 221 8.07 16.62 3.53
CA LEU A 221 7.79 15.82 4.71
C LEU A 221 8.66 16.26 5.91
N ALA A 222 9.97 16.45 5.69
CA ALA A 222 10.87 16.92 6.73
C ALA A 222 10.48 18.33 7.21
N HIS A 223 10.14 19.22 6.30
CA HIS A 223 9.73 20.60 6.62
C HIS A 223 8.41 20.63 7.39
N ALA A 224 7.37 19.99 6.87
CA ALA A 224 6.06 19.88 7.51
C ALA A 224 6.14 19.17 8.88
N GLY A 225 6.93 18.09 8.97
CA GLY A 225 7.18 17.38 10.22
C GLY A 225 7.87 18.28 11.24
N THR A 226 8.87 19.04 10.83
CA THR A 226 9.57 20.01 11.69
C THR A 226 8.61 21.06 12.23
N LEU A 227 7.85 21.72 11.34
CA LEU A 227 6.88 22.74 11.76
C LEU A 227 5.86 22.21 12.76
N THR A 228 5.34 21.03 12.55
CA THR A 228 4.32 20.41 13.41
C THR A 228 4.90 19.92 14.75
N LEU A 229 6.19 19.56 14.81
CA LEU A 229 6.85 19.24 16.09
C LEU A 229 6.95 20.43 17.05
N PHE A 230 6.90 21.66 16.55
CA PHE A 230 6.94 22.88 17.37
C PHE A 230 5.55 23.50 17.62
N ARG A 231 4.51 23.00 16.95
CA ARG A 231 3.11 23.41 17.18
C ARG A 231 2.47 22.60 18.32
N PRO A 232 1.29 22.99 18.82
CA PRO A 232 0.51 22.18 19.77
C PRO A 232 0.32 20.76 19.25
N PRO A 233 0.34 19.75 20.14
CA PRO A 233 0.18 18.35 19.71
C PRO A 233 -1.23 18.12 19.15
N VAL A 234 -1.31 17.28 18.12
CA VAL A 234 -2.58 16.87 17.50
C VAL A 234 -2.95 15.45 17.95
N PRO A 235 -4.24 15.08 17.93
CA PRO A 235 -4.68 13.73 18.27
C PRO A 235 -3.95 12.66 17.44
N ALA A 236 -3.65 11.51 18.06
CA ALA A 236 -2.94 10.40 17.40
C ALA A 236 -3.61 9.95 16.09
N ARG A 237 -4.95 10.02 16.02
CA ARG A 237 -5.70 9.74 14.79
C ARG A 237 -5.33 10.68 13.64
N VAL A 238 -5.16 11.97 13.92
CA VAL A 238 -4.75 12.96 12.90
C VAL A 238 -3.33 12.69 12.44
N VAL A 239 -2.42 12.35 13.38
CA VAL A 239 -1.05 11.94 13.03
C VAL A 239 -1.07 10.73 12.08
N GLY A 240 -1.87 9.71 12.38
CA GLY A 240 -1.98 8.52 11.53
C GLY A 240 -2.47 8.85 10.11
N TRP A 241 -3.53 9.62 9.95
CA TRP A 241 -4.06 10.00 8.64
C TRP A 241 -3.09 10.88 7.84
N THR A 242 -2.44 11.83 8.49
CA THR A 242 -1.45 12.69 7.81
C THR A 242 -0.23 11.89 7.35
N GLN A 243 0.26 10.94 8.17
CA GLN A 243 1.36 10.07 7.75
C GLN A 243 0.97 9.16 6.58
N MET A 244 -0.23 8.61 6.57
CA MET A 244 -0.73 7.82 5.43
C MET A 244 -0.86 8.67 4.17
N GLY A 245 -1.34 9.92 4.27
CA GLY A 245 -1.38 10.85 3.14
C GLY A 245 0.01 11.17 2.58
N PHE A 246 0.99 11.43 3.44
CA PHE A 246 2.37 11.64 3.02
C PHE A 246 3.01 10.38 2.40
N GLY A 247 2.72 9.20 2.95
CA GLY A 247 3.20 7.95 2.37
C GLY A 247 2.64 7.71 0.98
N LEU A 248 1.35 7.97 0.78
CA LEU A 248 0.73 7.89 -0.54
C LEU A 248 1.36 8.89 -1.53
N LEU A 249 1.70 10.11 -1.08
CA LEU A 249 2.43 11.09 -1.92
C LEU A 249 3.81 10.57 -2.33
N VAL A 250 4.55 9.92 -1.43
CA VAL A 250 5.84 9.29 -1.76
C VAL A 250 5.64 8.18 -2.79
N VAL A 251 4.66 7.30 -2.60
CA VAL A 251 4.35 6.23 -3.55
C VAL A 251 3.99 6.77 -4.93
N LEU A 252 3.10 7.76 -4.99
CA LEU A 252 2.65 8.34 -6.26
C LEU A 252 3.78 9.11 -6.95
N SER A 253 4.57 9.89 -6.20
CA SER A 253 5.69 10.64 -6.80
C SER A 253 6.79 9.71 -7.31
N ALA A 254 7.08 8.62 -6.59
CA ALA A 254 8.03 7.61 -7.03
C ALA A 254 7.55 6.88 -8.30
N ALA A 255 6.30 6.41 -8.31
CA ALA A 255 5.72 5.76 -9.47
C ALA A 255 5.65 6.69 -10.69
N LEU A 256 5.23 7.95 -10.49
CA LEU A 256 5.19 8.95 -11.54
C LEU A 256 6.59 9.28 -12.07
N GLY A 257 7.55 9.52 -11.18
CA GLY A 257 8.94 9.78 -11.56
C GLY A 257 9.51 8.67 -12.44
N TYR A 258 9.26 7.41 -12.10
CA TYR A 258 9.68 6.28 -12.92
C TYR A 258 8.98 6.25 -14.28
N THR A 259 7.67 6.45 -14.34
CA THR A 259 6.90 6.38 -15.58
C THR A 259 7.20 7.53 -16.55
N LEU A 260 7.67 8.68 -16.03
CA LEU A 260 8.04 9.84 -16.83
C LEU A 260 9.49 9.81 -17.33
N GLN A 261 10.32 8.87 -16.85
CA GLN A 261 11.70 8.73 -17.34
C GLN A 261 11.73 8.34 -18.81
N GLY A 262 12.53 9.09 -19.59
CA GLY A 262 12.73 8.81 -21.02
C GLY A 262 11.60 9.28 -21.95
N LEU A 263 10.57 9.97 -21.44
CA LEU A 263 9.56 10.60 -22.30
C LEU A 263 10.06 11.97 -22.80
N PRO A 264 9.99 12.25 -24.12
CA PRO A 264 10.25 13.57 -24.65
C PRO A 264 9.32 14.60 -23.98
N THR A 265 9.86 15.75 -23.60
CA THR A 265 9.11 16.82 -22.92
C THR A 265 7.84 17.27 -23.66
N ALA A 266 7.83 17.19 -24.97
CA ALA A 266 6.67 17.52 -25.81
C ALA A 266 5.50 16.49 -25.67
N LEU A 267 5.78 15.27 -25.25
CA LEU A 267 4.78 14.20 -25.07
C LEU A 267 4.29 14.03 -23.62
N LEU A 268 4.81 14.82 -22.69
CA LEU A 268 4.51 14.68 -21.25
C LEU A 268 3.05 15.03 -20.88
N GLY A 269 2.33 15.79 -21.71
CA GLY A 269 0.97 16.27 -21.36
C GLY A 269 -0.06 15.13 -21.27
N VAL A 270 -0.51 14.61 -22.41
CA VAL A 270 -1.62 13.63 -22.45
C VAL A 270 -1.26 12.26 -21.89
N PRO A 271 -0.12 11.63 -22.29
CA PRO A 271 0.26 10.32 -21.76
C PRO A 271 0.56 10.34 -20.27
N ALA A 272 1.22 11.39 -19.77
CA ALA A 272 1.51 11.53 -18.34
C ALA A 272 0.21 11.68 -17.52
N LEU A 273 -0.71 12.52 -17.98
CA LEU A 273 -2.00 12.71 -17.34
C LEU A 273 -2.84 11.42 -17.37
N HIS A 274 -2.89 10.72 -18.51
CA HIS A 274 -3.57 9.45 -18.64
C HIS A 274 -3.03 8.39 -17.67
N ARG A 275 -1.70 8.24 -17.58
CA ARG A 275 -1.05 7.28 -16.67
C ARG A 275 -1.28 7.66 -15.21
N LEU A 276 -1.08 8.93 -14.84
CA LEU A 276 -1.31 9.40 -13.47
C LEU A 276 -2.73 9.15 -13.01
N LEU A 277 -3.71 9.52 -13.84
CA LEU A 277 -5.13 9.25 -13.59
C LEU A 277 -5.40 7.75 -13.55
N GLY A 278 -4.83 6.97 -14.47
CA GLY A 278 -4.97 5.53 -14.53
C GLY A 278 -4.56 4.87 -13.22
N PHE A 279 -3.37 5.16 -12.70
CA PHE A 279 -2.89 4.61 -11.44
C PHE A 279 -3.77 5.00 -10.24
N ALA A 280 -4.13 6.28 -10.15
CA ALA A 280 -5.03 6.74 -9.09
C ALA A 280 -6.39 6.05 -9.18
N LEU A 281 -6.93 5.87 -10.39
CA LEU A 281 -8.22 5.24 -10.63
C LEU A 281 -8.20 3.73 -10.32
N VAL A 282 -7.12 3.00 -10.60
CA VAL A 282 -6.97 1.59 -10.20
C VAL A 282 -7.11 1.46 -8.68
N ALA A 283 -6.37 2.26 -7.91
CA ALA A 283 -6.47 2.25 -6.45
C ALA A 283 -7.89 2.60 -5.97
N LEU A 284 -8.50 3.63 -6.58
CA LEU A 284 -9.85 4.06 -6.25
C LEU A 284 -10.91 3.03 -6.67
N ALA A 285 -10.69 2.24 -7.74
CA ALA A 285 -11.57 1.15 -8.14
C ALA A 285 -11.65 0.08 -7.04
N PHE A 286 -10.50 -0.37 -6.54
CA PHE A 286 -10.49 -1.36 -5.46
C PHE A 286 -11.11 -0.82 -4.18
N LEU A 287 -10.79 0.41 -3.78
CA LEU A 287 -11.37 1.04 -2.59
C LEU A 287 -12.89 1.22 -2.72
N ALA A 288 -13.37 1.69 -3.88
CA ALA A 288 -14.79 1.82 -4.17
C ALA A 288 -15.47 0.46 -4.24
N GLY A 289 -14.84 -0.53 -4.85
CA GLY A 289 -15.31 -1.90 -4.91
C GLY A 289 -15.54 -2.49 -3.53
N VAL A 290 -14.53 -2.44 -2.66
CA VAL A 290 -14.63 -2.91 -1.26
C VAL A 290 -15.71 -2.13 -0.50
N TYR A 291 -15.73 -0.79 -0.63
CA TYR A 291 -16.74 0.03 0.03
C TYR A 291 -18.16 -0.37 -0.38
N LEU A 292 -18.41 -0.55 -1.69
CA LEU A 292 -19.72 -0.87 -2.23
C LEU A 292 -20.14 -2.32 -1.99
N LEU A 293 -19.19 -3.25 -1.80
CA LEU A 293 -19.49 -4.61 -1.34
C LEU A 293 -20.00 -4.62 0.11
N VAL A 294 -19.56 -3.65 0.93
CA VAL A 294 -20.01 -3.52 2.33
C VAL A 294 -21.28 -2.68 2.46
N LYS A 295 -21.44 -1.66 1.62
CA LYS A 295 -22.57 -0.70 1.67
C LYS A 295 -23.59 -1.00 0.58
N ARG A 296 -24.88 -1.02 0.97
CA ARG A 296 -25.99 -1.35 0.05
C ARG A 296 -26.41 -0.20 -0.87
N LYS A 297 -25.95 1.04 -0.62
CA LYS A 297 -26.31 2.22 -1.42
C LYS A 297 -25.10 2.75 -2.18
N VAL A 298 -25.28 3.06 -3.46
CA VAL A 298 -24.27 3.69 -4.32
C VAL A 298 -24.22 5.18 -4.00
N PRO A 299 -23.15 5.69 -3.36
CA PRO A 299 -23.05 7.10 -3.01
C PRO A 299 -22.72 7.98 -4.23
N ARG A 300 -22.88 9.30 -4.07
CA ARG A 300 -22.60 10.25 -5.17
C ARG A 300 -21.15 10.18 -5.64
N PHE A 301 -20.19 9.91 -4.75
CA PHE A 301 -18.77 9.80 -5.12
C PHE A 301 -18.50 8.64 -6.10
N ALA A 302 -19.18 7.51 -5.98
CA ALA A 302 -19.00 6.38 -6.90
C ALA A 302 -19.43 6.72 -8.32
N ARG A 303 -20.46 7.57 -8.47
CA ARG A 303 -20.90 8.10 -9.78
C ARG A 303 -19.91 9.13 -10.34
N ALA A 304 -19.36 9.99 -9.49
CA ALA A 304 -18.31 10.93 -9.89
C ALA A 304 -17.04 10.18 -10.32
N LEU A 305 -16.67 9.11 -9.61
CA LEU A 305 -15.55 8.27 -9.96
C LEU A 305 -15.73 7.60 -11.32
N LEU A 306 -16.96 7.15 -11.65
CA LEU A 306 -17.28 6.63 -12.97
C LEU A 306 -16.96 7.67 -14.09
N GLY A 307 -17.35 8.94 -13.89
CA GLY A 307 -17.01 10.01 -14.84
C GLY A 307 -15.49 10.25 -14.99
N LEU A 308 -14.69 10.02 -13.93
CA LEU A 308 -13.23 10.08 -14.03
C LEU A 308 -12.67 8.90 -14.82
N TYR A 309 -13.27 7.71 -14.75
CA TYR A 309 -12.91 6.58 -15.63
C TYR A 309 -13.21 6.89 -17.09
N ASP A 310 -14.38 7.50 -17.39
CA ASP A 310 -14.73 7.91 -18.75
C ASP A 310 -13.72 8.92 -19.29
N LEU A 311 -13.33 9.92 -18.49
CA LEU A 311 -12.31 10.90 -18.86
C LEU A 311 -10.96 10.23 -19.11
N ASN A 312 -10.54 9.32 -18.25
CA ASN A 312 -9.26 8.65 -18.44
C ASN A 312 -9.26 7.72 -19.65
N ALA A 313 -10.38 7.05 -19.94
CA ALA A 313 -10.55 6.25 -21.16
C ALA A 313 -10.48 7.13 -22.41
N LEU A 314 -11.08 8.32 -22.38
CA LEU A 314 -10.98 9.30 -23.47
C LEU A 314 -9.54 9.76 -23.69
N LEU A 315 -8.80 10.09 -22.63
CA LEU A 315 -7.37 10.44 -22.71
C LEU A 315 -6.54 9.30 -23.30
N GLY A 316 -6.84 8.05 -22.94
CA GLY A 316 -6.21 6.86 -23.51
C GLY A 316 -6.48 6.70 -25.00
N LEU A 317 -7.72 6.94 -25.45
CA LEU A 317 -8.10 6.92 -26.86
C LEU A 317 -7.40 8.02 -27.66
N LEU A 318 -7.33 9.24 -27.11
CA LEU A 318 -6.58 10.33 -27.71
C LEU A 318 -5.11 9.97 -27.86
N TYR A 319 -4.51 9.39 -26.82
CA TYR A 319 -3.12 8.92 -26.87
C TYR A 319 -2.91 7.87 -27.98
N LEU A 320 -3.82 6.89 -28.12
CA LEU A 320 -3.75 5.87 -29.19
C LEU A 320 -3.81 6.48 -30.58
N ALA A 321 -4.67 7.49 -30.77
CA ALA A 321 -4.77 8.17 -32.05
C ALA A 321 -3.45 8.85 -32.46
N PHE A 322 -2.67 9.32 -31.48
CA PHE A 322 -1.35 9.92 -31.73
C PHE A 322 -0.20 8.90 -31.77
N ALA A 323 -0.30 7.77 -31.04
CA ALA A 323 0.77 6.77 -30.95
C ALA A 323 0.76 5.75 -32.08
N GLY A 324 -0.34 5.62 -32.81
CA GLY A 324 -0.48 4.71 -33.97
C GLY A 324 -0.36 3.22 -33.64
N LYS A 325 -0.42 2.83 -32.36
CA LYS A 325 -0.30 1.43 -31.92
C LYS A 325 -1.58 0.96 -31.25
N VAL A 326 -2.16 -0.13 -31.75
CA VAL A 326 -3.28 -0.80 -31.08
C VAL A 326 -2.72 -1.75 -30.04
N LEU A 327 -2.95 -1.45 -28.78
CA LEU A 327 -2.55 -2.28 -27.64
C LEU A 327 -3.77 -2.95 -27.02
N PRO A 328 -3.68 -4.18 -26.47
CA PRO A 328 -4.81 -4.85 -25.80
C PRO A 328 -5.38 -4.08 -24.62
N HIS A 329 -4.52 -3.36 -23.88
CA HIS A 329 -4.90 -2.59 -22.71
C HIS A 329 -6.05 -1.59 -22.91
N PRO A 330 -6.08 -0.73 -23.97
CA PRO A 330 -7.19 0.19 -24.18
C PRO A 330 -8.52 -0.51 -24.44
N LEU A 331 -8.51 -1.64 -25.13
CA LEU A 331 -9.72 -2.44 -25.39
C LEU A 331 -10.28 -3.03 -24.11
N LEU A 332 -9.40 -3.57 -23.25
CA LEU A 332 -9.77 -4.10 -21.93
C LEU A 332 -10.28 -2.99 -21.00
N ALA A 333 -9.64 -1.81 -21.01
CA ALA A 333 -10.08 -0.66 -20.23
C ALA A 333 -11.47 -0.18 -20.67
N LEU A 334 -11.72 -0.03 -21.98
CA LEU A 334 -13.03 0.34 -22.52
C LEU A 334 -14.10 -0.68 -22.17
N PHE A 335 -13.80 -1.98 -22.30
CA PHE A 335 -14.69 -3.05 -21.91
C PHE A 335 -15.02 -2.98 -20.42
N GLY A 336 -14.01 -2.78 -19.55
CA GLY A 336 -14.18 -2.66 -18.11
C GLY A 336 -15.05 -1.46 -17.72
N VAL A 337 -14.85 -0.30 -18.35
CA VAL A 337 -15.66 0.90 -18.13
C VAL A 337 -17.10 0.67 -18.58
N ALA A 338 -17.31 0.09 -19.76
CA ALA A 338 -18.65 -0.25 -20.26
C ALA A 338 -19.38 -1.23 -19.33
N LEU A 339 -18.66 -2.25 -18.84
CA LEU A 339 -19.19 -3.21 -17.87
C LEU A 339 -19.56 -2.51 -16.54
N LEU A 340 -18.73 -1.58 -16.06
CA LEU A 340 -19.04 -0.81 -14.86
C LEU A 340 -20.29 0.05 -15.04
N HIS A 341 -20.49 0.70 -16.19
CA HIS A 341 -21.71 1.45 -16.51
C HIS A 341 -22.98 0.56 -16.45
N ALA A 342 -22.86 -0.69 -16.89
CA ALA A 342 -23.95 -1.65 -16.81
C ALA A 342 -24.23 -2.11 -15.37
N LEU A 343 -23.18 -2.32 -14.58
CA LEU A 343 -23.30 -2.89 -13.23
C LEU A 343 -23.63 -1.85 -12.15
N ILE A 344 -23.26 -0.59 -12.32
CA ILE A 344 -23.50 0.47 -11.30
C ILE A 344 -25.00 0.74 -11.05
N LYS A 345 -25.85 0.44 -12.02
CA LYS A 345 -27.31 0.58 -11.92
C LYS A 345 -28.01 -0.67 -11.36
N ARG A 346 -27.29 -1.76 -11.17
CA ARG A 346 -27.82 -3.02 -10.66
C ARG A 346 -27.90 -2.99 -9.13
N PRO A 347 -28.74 -3.85 -8.51
CA PRO A 347 -28.80 -3.97 -7.05
C PRO A 347 -27.47 -4.46 -6.48
N HIS A 348 -27.29 -4.23 -5.16
CA HIS A 348 -26.15 -4.81 -4.44
C HIS A 348 -26.08 -6.34 -4.63
N PRO A 349 -24.92 -6.97 -4.83
CA PRO A 349 -23.54 -6.41 -4.72
C PRO A 349 -22.90 -5.95 -6.05
N TRP A 350 -23.65 -5.94 -7.15
CA TRP A 350 -23.13 -5.73 -8.51
C TRP A 350 -22.28 -4.47 -8.71
N PRO A 351 -22.64 -3.29 -8.16
CA PRO A 351 -21.78 -2.11 -8.30
C PRO A 351 -20.38 -2.31 -7.71
N GLY A 352 -20.29 -2.98 -6.56
CA GLY A 352 -19.00 -3.29 -5.93
C GLY A 352 -18.15 -4.26 -6.75
N ILE A 353 -18.81 -5.31 -7.29
CA ILE A 353 -18.18 -6.28 -8.20
C ILE A 353 -17.69 -5.57 -9.46
N GLY A 354 -18.48 -4.65 -10.04
CA GLY A 354 -18.09 -3.90 -11.23
C GLY A 354 -16.83 -3.07 -11.03
N PHE A 355 -16.73 -2.32 -9.94
CA PHE A 355 -15.53 -1.56 -9.61
C PHE A 355 -14.32 -2.47 -9.37
N PHE A 356 -14.49 -3.59 -8.70
CA PHE A 356 -13.42 -4.54 -8.45
C PHE A 356 -12.89 -5.17 -9.74
N LEU A 357 -13.79 -5.62 -10.63
CA LEU A 357 -13.44 -6.17 -11.94
C LEU A 357 -12.73 -5.13 -12.82
N LEU A 358 -13.21 -3.87 -12.83
CA LEU A 358 -12.54 -2.79 -13.54
C LEU A 358 -11.10 -2.60 -13.03
N GLY A 359 -10.89 -2.59 -11.73
CA GLY A 359 -9.55 -2.51 -11.13
C GLY A 359 -8.64 -3.64 -11.61
N LEU A 360 -9.13 -4.88 -11.65
CA LEU A 360 -8.39 -6.04 -12.17
C LEU A 360 -8.06 -5.91 -13.66
N LEU A 361 -9.02 -5.48 -14.48
CA LEU A 361 -8.82 -5.31 -15.92
C LEU A 361 -7.80 -4.20 -16.23
N LEU A 362 -7.78 -3.12 -15.43
CA LEU A 362 -6.83 -2.04 -15.59
C LEU A 362 -5.41 -2.39 -15.12
N LEU A 363 -5.24 -3.44 -14.31
CA LEU A 363 -3.93 -3.99 -13.93
C LEU A 363 -3.33 -4.92 -15.00
N TRP A 364 -4.12 -5.34 -15.97
CA TRP A 364 -3.65 -6.23 -17.03
C TRP A 364 -2.86 -5.42 -18.08
N HIS A 365 -1.53 -5.55 -18.06
CA HIS A 365 -0.60 -4.99 -19.06
C HIS A 365 0.25 -6.06 -19.70
#